data_9fdbcb91e5fe595ab76852ea553fd1fd
#
_entry.id   9fdbcb91e5fe595ab76852ea553fd1fd
#
_cell.length_a   1.000
_cell.length_b   1.000
_cell.length_c   1.000
_cell.angle_alpha   90.00
_cell.angle_beta   90.00
_cell.angle_gamma   90.00
#
_symmetry.space_group_name_H-M   'P 1'
#
loop_
_entity.id
_entity.type
_entity.pdbx_description
1 polymer ?
#
loop_
_entity_poly.entity_id
_entity_poly.type
_entity_poly.pdbx_seq_one_letter_code
_entity_poly.pdbx_strand_id
1 'polypeptide(L)'
;MRTNRKTEMTAKKKGNLGRILGKGISMALIMAASMLLLMGCSGTKLSGDFDEEKVKAAAHEAIDHLTAGEYEECVALMGEEMQAALSAEVLAANMETITGQKGAFQEYKSSTVVGQKDKDGAECAVAVIVAAFEKGTATFTVSYNKEMEMIGFWIK
;
A
#
# COMPACT_ATOMS: atom_id res chain seq x y z
N MET A 1 69.08 -2.73 46.12
CA MET A 1 69.77 -3.00 44.85
C MET A 1 68.70 -3.12 43.79
N ARG A 2 68.61 -2.10 42.98
CA ARG A 2 68.82 -2.05 41.51
C ARG A 2 67.96 -3.12 40.80
N THR A 3 67.17 -2.90 39.82
CA THR A 3 67.04 -1.87 38.75
C THR A 3 65.83 -2.28 37.98
N ASN A 4 64.93 -1.36 37.71
CA ASN A 4 64.68 -0.69 36.45
C ASN A 4 64.44 -1.60 35.21
N ARG A 5 63.28 -1.49 34.62
CA ARG A 5 63.04 -1.08 33.21
C ARG A 5 61.61 -1.47 32.82
N LYS A 6 60.71 -0.52 32.74
CA LYS A 6 60.33 0.20 31.50
C LYS A 6 60.36 -0.67 30.25
N THR A 7 59.28 -0.92 29.71
CA THR A 7 58.87 -0.74 28.30
C THR A 7 57.40 -1.16 28.19
N GLU A 8 56.51 -0.24 28.02
CA GLU A 8 55.94 0.20 26.73
C GLU A 8 55.53 -0.97 25.84
N MET A 9 54.32 -1.01 25.59
CA MET A 9 53.69 -0.69 24.29
C MET A 9 52.24 -1.16 24.28
N THR A 10 51.42 -0.24 24.27
CA THR A 10 50.57 0.15 23.15
C THR A 10 49.74 -0.95 22.51
N ALA A 11 48.50 -0.64 22.59
CA ALA A 11 47.56 -0.79 21.49
C ALA A 11 47.05 -2.21 21.22
N LYS A 12 45.86 -2.44 21.44
CA LYS A 12 44.93 -2.39 20.29
C LYS A 12 43.52 -2.57 20.75
N LYS A 13 42.91 -1.48 21.06
CA LYS A 13 41.46 -1.34 21.09
C LYS A 13 40.96 -1.52 19.66
N LYS A 14 40.81 -2.77 19.24
CA LYS A 14 40.00 -3.05 18.06
C LYS A 14 38.54 -3.06 18.49
N GLY A 15 37.89 -1.96 18.20
CA GLY A 15 36.46 -1.79 18.36
C GLY A 15 35.69 -2.85 17.59
N ASN A 16 34.87 -3.57 18.28
CA ASN A 16 33.78 -4.31 17.69
C ASN A 16 32.69 -3.30 17.29
N LEU A 17 32.97 -2.57 16.23
CA LEU A 17 31.99 -1.75 15.53
C LEU A 17 31.58 -2.53 14.27
N GLY A 18 30.72 -3.48 14.42
CA GLY A 18 30.33 -4.26 13.26
C GLY A 18 29.30 -5.35 13.53
N ARG A 19 28.26 -5.06 14.29
CA ARG A 19 27.20 -6.05 14.46
C ARG A 19 25.82 -5.49 14.86
N ILE A 20 25.52 -4.27 14.45
CA ILE A 20 24.16 -3.72 14.56
C ILE A 20 23.88 -2.94 13.27
N LEU A 21 23.94 -3.61 12.15
CA LEU A 21 23.34 -3.13 10.90
C LEU A 21 22.90 -4.37 10.12
N GLY A 22 21.70 -4.78 10.32
CA GLY A 22 21.18 -5.88 9.53
C GLY A 22 19.88 -6.48 10.02
N LYS A 23 18.88 -5.69 10.35
CA LYS A 23 17.50 -6.17 10.45
C LYS A 23 16.47 -5.03 10.47
N GLY A 24 16.59 -4.08 9.57
CA GLY A 24 15.65 -2.96 9.54
C GLY A 24 15.45 -2.28 8.19
N ILE A 25 16.05 -2.81 7.12
CA ILE A 25 16.08 -2.08 5.84
C ILE A 25 15.35 -2.82 4.70
N SER A 26 14.76 -3.97 4.96
CA SER A 26 14.10 -4.75 3.89
C SER A 26 12.63 -4.42 3.65
N MET A 27 11.95 -3.74 4.57
CA MET A 27 10.51 -3.48 4.42
C MET A 27 10.18 -2.13 3.79
N ALA A 28 11.12 -1.18 3.82
CA ALA A 28 10.94 0.15 3.22
C ALA A 28 11.20 0.18 1.69
N LEU A 29 11.90 -0.83 1.15
CA LEU A 29 12.28 -0.85 -0.27
C LEU A 29 11.21 -1.45 -1.19
N ILE A 30 10.30 -2.24 -0.66
CA ILE A 30 9.21 -2.85 -1.46
C ILE A 30 8.08 -1.83 -1.70
N MET A 31 7.87 -0.89 -0.77
CA MET A 31 6.91 0.21 -0.98
C MET A 31 7.39 1.27 -1.97
N ALA A 32 8.69 1.44 -2.15
CA ALA A 32 9.24 2.45 -3.05
C ALA A 32 9.18 2.05 -4.54
N ALA A 33 9.15 0.76 -4.85
CA ALA A 33 9.09 0.28 -6.23
C ALA A 33 7.69 0.41 -6.86
N SER A 34 6.64 0.38 -6.04
CA SER A 34 5.25 0.53 -6.50
C SER A 34 4.83 1.99 -6.74
N MET A 35 5.58 2.96 -6.22
CA MET A 35 5.23 4.39 -6.28
C MET A 35 5.66 5.09 -7.58
N LEU A 36 6.47 4.43 -8.41
CA LEU A 36 7.00 4.99 -9.65
C LEU A 36 6.07 4.81 -10.86
N LEU A 37 4.98 4.06 -10.76
CA LEU A 37 4.04 3.84 -11.85
C LEU A 37 2.87 4.83 -11.91
N LEU A 38 2.75 5.74 -10.92
CA LEU A 38 1.65 6.73 -10.88
C LEU A 38 2.00 8.07 -11.54
N MET A 39 3.16 8.24 -12.15
CA MET A 39 3.55 9.48 -12.83
C MET A 39 3.23 9.52 -14.33
N GLY A 40 2.38 8.62 -14.80
CA GLY A 40 1.90 8.57 -16.17
C GLY A 40 0.38 8.51 -16.29
N CYS A 41 -0.35 9.20 -15.42
CA CYS A 41 -1.81 9.24 -15.47
C CYS A 41 -2.33 10.17 -16.59
N SER A 42 -2.22 9.74 -17.81
CA SER A 42 -3.28 9.97 -18.78
C SER A 42 -4.21 8.76 -18.67
N GLY A 43 -5.23 8.84 -17.81
CA GLY A 43 -6.30 7.84 -17.80
C GLY A 43 -6.82 7.71 -19.21
N THR A 44 -6.70 6.53 -19.81
CA THR A 44 -7.27 6.25 -21.10
C THR A 44 -8.76 6.03 -20.96
N LYS A 45 -9.49 6.19 -22.06
CA LYS A 45 -10.89 5.81 -22.07
C LYS A 45 -11.01 4.35 -21.62
N LEU A 46 -11.98 4.07 -20.76
CA LEU A 46 -12.29 2.71 -20.31
C LEU A 46 -12.51 1.82 -21.54
N SER A 47 -11.87 0.64 -21.57
CA SER A 47 -12.07 -0.35 -22.62
C SER A 47 -13.51 -0.84 -22.61
N GLY A 48 -14.07 -1.16 -23.77
CA GLY A 48 -15.42 -1.71 -23.90
C GLY A 48 -15.62 -3.08 -23.23
N ASP A 49 -14.54 -3.70 -22.75
CA ASP A 49 -14.59 -4.96 -22.00
C ASP A 49 -15.00 -4.74 -20.54
N PHE A 50 -15.02 -3.48 -20.05
CA PHE A 50 -15.40 -3.13 -18.69
C PHE A 50 -16.71 -2.35 -18.67
N ASP A 51 -17.56 -2.69 -17.71
CA ASP A 51 -18.76 -1.94 -17.36
C ASP A 51 -18.41 -0.96 -16.23
N GLU A 52 -18.48 0.34 -16.50
CA GLU A 52 -18.11 1.39 -15.56
C GLU A 52 -18.90 1.30 -14.24
N GLU A 53 -20.20 1.02 -14.32
CA GLU A 53 -21.06 0.95 -13.12
C GLU A 53 -20.74 -0.28 -12.28
N LYS A 54 -20.42 -1.40 -12.92
CA LYS A 54 -19.96 -2.60 -12.18
C LYS A 54 -18.63 -2.38 -11.49
N VAL A 55 -17.68 -1.72 -12.16
CA VAL A 55 -16.38 -1.39 -11.56
C VAL A 55 -16.55 -0.45 -10.37
N LYS A 56 -17.41 0.58 -10.50
CA LYS A 56 -17.75 1.48 -9.38
C LYS A 56 -18.37 0.70 -8.21
N ALA A 57 -19.38 -0.13 -8.50
CA ALA A 57 -20.07 -0.89 -7.47
C ALA A 57 -19.12 -1.83 -6.70
N ALA A 58 -18.27 -2.57 -7.41
CA ALA A 58 -17.28 -3.45 -6.80
C ALA A 58 -16.26 -2.69 -5.94
N ALA A 59 -15.83 -1.50 -6.41
CA ALA A 59 -14.92 -0.66 -5.63
C ALA A 59 -15.58 -0.07 -4.38
N HIS A 60 -16.84 0.32 -4.46
CA HIS A 60 -17.61 0.78 -3.29
C HIS A 60 -17.78 -0.36 -2.28
N GLU A 61 -18.16 -1.56 -2.71
CA GLU A 61 -18.29 -2.73 -1.86
C GLU A 61 -17.01 -3.01 -1.06
N ALA A 62 -15.85 -3.00 -1.72
CA ALA A 62 -14.58 -3.19 -1.04
C ALA A 62 -14.27 -2.09 -0.02
N ILE A 63 -14.59 -0.83 -0.32
CA ILE A 63 -14.39 0.31 0.59
C ILE A 63 -15.40 0.27 1.74
N ASP A 64 -16.64 -0.15 1.48
CA ASP A 64 -17.67 -0.31 2.51
C ASP A 64 -17.25 -1.35 3.56
N HIS A 65 -16.80 -2.54 3.14
CA HIS A 65 -16.24 -3.53 4.06
C HIS A 65 -15.04 -2.96 4.85
N LEU A 66 -14.13 -2.27 4.15
CA LEU A 66 -12.95 -1.68 4.78
C LEU A 66 -13.31 -0.64 5.85
N THR A 67 -14.28 0.24 5.56
CA THR A 67 -14.71 1.30 6.49
C THR A 67 -15.61 0.81 7.60
N ALA A 68 -16.28 -0.34 7.40
CA ALA A 68 -17.03 -1.06 8.42
C ALA A 68 -16.14 -1.88 9.36
N GLY A 69 -14.85 -2.08 9.01
CA GLY A 69 -13.93 -2.91 9.77
C GLY A 69 -14.01 -4.41 9.44
N GLU A 70 -14.66 -4.75 8.34
CA GLU A 70 -14.86 -6.10 7.82
C GLU A 70 -13.69 -6.45 6.88
N TYR A 71 -12.49 -6.57 7.47
CA TYR A 71 -11.23 -6.65 6.70
C TYR A 71 -11.08 -7.99 5.98
N GLU A 72 -11.56 -9.08 6.56
CA GLU A 72 -11.55 -10.41 5.97
C GLU A 72 -12.43 -10.44 4.71
N GLU A 73 -13.60 -9.82 4.76
CA GLU A 73 -14.53 -9.68 3.64
C GLU A 73 -13.91 -8.84 2.54
N CYS A 74 -13.22 -7.74 2.89
CA CYS A 74 -12.50 -6.94 1.92
C CYS A 74 -11.37 -7.73 1.24
N VAL A 75 -10.61 -8.55 1.99
CA VAL A 75 -9.56 -9.42 1.44
C VAL A 75 -10.16 -10.49 0.52
N ALA A 76 -11.33 -11.04 0.86
CA ALA A 76 -12.00 -12.06 0.03
C ALA A 76 -12.40 -11.55 -1.37
N LEU A 77 -12.56 -10.23 -1.56
CA LEU A 77 -12.83 -9.62 -2.85
C LEU A 77 -11.56 -9.45 -3.73
N MET A 78 -10.38 -9.67 -3.16
CA MET A 78 -9.09 -9.50 -3.85
C MET A 78 -8.75 -10.74 -4.68
N GLY A 79 -8.03 -10.54 -5.78
CA GLY A 79 -7.42 -11.65 -6.52
C GLY A 79 -6.32 -12.36 -5.70
N GLU A 80 -6.01 -13.60 -6.04
CA GLU A 80 -5.10 -14.46 -5.27
C GLU A 80 -3.73 -13.80 -4.98
N GLU A 81 -3.14 -13.11 -5.96
CA GLU A 81 -1.87 -12.42 -5.78
C GLU A 81 -1.95 -11.31 -4.72
N MET A 82 -3.08 -10.60 -4.67
CA MET A 82 -3.30 -9.55 -3.67
C MET A 82 -3.60 -10.13 -2.29
N GLN A 83 -4.38 -11.20 -2.19
CA GLN A 83 -4.62 -11.90 -0.92
C GLN A 83 -3.31 -12.39 -0.29
N ALA A 84 -2.37 -12.87 -1.12
CA ALA A 84 -1.04 -13.28 -0.66
C ALA A 84 -0.17 -12.11 -0.15
N ALA A 85 -0.41 -10.89 -0.66
CA ALA A 85 0.38 -9.70 -0.35
C ALA A 85 -0.24 -8.79 0.71
N LEU A 86 -1.56 -8.84 0.90
CA LEU A 86 -2.32 -7.90 1.72
C LEU A 86 -3.32 -8.65 2.61
N SER A 87 -2.96 -8.81 3.88
CA SER A 87 -3.82 -9.49 4.86
C SER A 87 -4.81 -8.53 5.54
N ALA A 88 -5.81 -9.10 6.20
CA ALA A 88 -6.78 -8.35 7.00
C ALA A 88 -6.10 -7.50 8.09
N GLU A 89 -5.05 -8.01 8.74
CA GLU A 89 -4.31 -7.26 9.76
C GLU A 89 -3.59 -6.03 9.18
N VAL A 90 -3.08 -6.14 7.94
CA VAL A 90 -2.44 -5.00 7.25
C VAL A 90 -3.49 -3.96 6.89
N LEU A 91 -4.67 -4.36 6.43
CA LEU A 91 -5.79 -3.45 6.17
C LEU A 91 -6.24 -2.76 7.45
N ALA A 92 -6.40 -3.50 8.55
CA ALA A 92 -6.78 -2.96 9.85
C ALA A 92 -5.78 -1.89 10.34
N ALA A 93 -4.48 -2.18 10.30
CA ALA A 93 -3.43 -1.23 10.70
C ALA A 93 -3.42 0.05 9.83
N ASN A 94 -3.66 -0.09 8.53
CA ASN A 94 -3.76 1.05 7.62
C ASN A 94 -4.98 1.90 7.94
N MET A 95 -6.15 1.27 8.18
CA MET A 95 -7.37 1.98 8.52
C MET A 95 -7.30 2.63 9.91
N GLU A 96 -6.66 2.00 10.88
CA GLU A 96 -6.39 2.62 12.18
C GLU A 96 -5.58 3.92 12.02
N THR A 97 -4.57 3.90 11.15
CA THR A 97 -3.78 5.10 10.84
C THR A 97 -4.64 6.20 10.19
N ILE A 98 -5.48 5.85 9.22
CA ILE A 98 -6.34 6.79 8.50
C ILE A 98 -7.39 7.37 9.45
N THR A 99 -8.10 6.53 10.18
CA THR A 99 -9.16 6.95 11.10
C THR A 99 -8.58 7.72 12.29
N GLY A 100 -7.40 7.36 12.77
CA GLY A 100 -6.69 8.13 13.80
C GLY A 100 -6.35 9.56 13.37
N GLN A 101 -6.03 9.77 12.10
CA GLN A 101 -5.71 11.09 11.55
C GLN A 101 -6.95 11.86 11.05
N LYS A 102 -7.87 11.17 10.41
CA LYS A 102 -8.98 11.78 9.68
C LYS A 102 -10.35 11.62 10.35
N GLY A 103 -10.45 10.80 11.41
CA GLY A 103 -11.72 10.46 12.06
C GLY A 103 -12.49 9.38 11.29
N ALA A 104 -13.78 9.26 11.57
CA ALA A 104 -14.65 8.26 10.96
C ALA A 104 -15.01 8.64 9.50
N PHE A 105 -15.25 7.62 8.68
CA PHE A 105 -15.83 7.76 7.33
C PHE A 105 -17.21 8.43 7.42
N GLN A 106 -17.51 9.31 6.45
CA GLN A 106 -18.77 10.05 6.38
C GLN A 106 -19.56 9.74 5.11
N GLU A 107 -18.96 9.98 3.95
CA GLU A 107 -19.65 9.82 2.67
C GLU A 107 -18.64 9.73 1.50
N TYR A 108 -19.10 9.26 0.37
CA TYR A 108 -18.38 9.35 -0.89
C TYR A 108 -18.57 10.73 -1.53
N LYS A 109 -17.47 11.34 -1.98
CA LYS A 109 -17.49 12.65 -2.66
C LYS A 109 -17.50 12.52 -4.18
N SER A 110 -16.72 11.57 -4.71
CA SER A 110 -16.66 11.32 -6.15
C SER A 110 -16.19 9.91 -6.43
N SER A 111 -16.64 9.37 -7.55
CA SER A 111 -16.23 8.08 -8.08
C SER A 111 -16.02 8.21 -9.58
N THR A 112 -14.81 7.89 -10.03
CA THR A 112 -14.40 7.95 -11.43
C THR A 112 -13.75 6.65 -11.82
N VAL A 113 -14.05 6.13 -13.01
CA VAL A 113 -13.40 4.95 -13.56
C VAL A 113 -12.62 5.34 -14.82
N VAL A 114 -11.41 4.86 -14.93
CA VAL A 114 -10.54 5.06 -16.11
C VAL A 114 -9.94 3.74 -16.54
N GLY A 115 -9.62 3.62 -17.83
CA GLY A 115 -8.83 2.51 -18.34
C GLY A 115 -7.35 2.75 -18.07
N GLN A 116 -6.62 1.69 -17.76
CA GLN A 116 -5.16 1.67 -17.67
C GLN A 116 -4.61 0.37 -18.26
N LYS A 117 -3.29 0.28 -18.31
CA LYS A 117 -2.58 -0.98 -18.55
C LYS A 117 -1.80 -1.33 -17.29
N ASP A 118 -1.83 -2.59 -16.92
CA ASP A 118 -1.03 -3.11 -15.82
C ASP A 118 0.47 -3.22 -16.20
N LYS A 119 1.27 -3.77 -15.28
CA LYS A 119 2.72 -3.98 -15.46
C LYS A 119 3.07 -4.87 -16.65
N ASP A 120 2.17 -5.75 -17.06
CA ASP A 120 2.34 -6.72 -18.15
C ASP A 120 1.73 -6.21 -19.46
N GLY A 121 1.14 -5.01 -19.44
CA GLY A 121 0.51 -4.36 -20.58
C GLY A 121 -0.93 -4.79 -20.84
N ALA A 122 -1.53 -5.60 -19.96
CA ALA A 122 -2.93 -5.98 -20.02
C ALA A 122 -3.83 -4.81 -19.63
N GLU A 123 -4.99 -4.71 -20.26
CA GLU A 123 -5.97 -3.68 -19.95
C GLU A 123 -6.62 -3.94 -18.60
N CYS A 124 -6.72 -2.91 -17.77
CA CYS A 124 -7.39 -2.92 -16.49
C CYS A 124 -8.28 -1.69 -16.32
N ALA A 125 -9.30 -1.81 -15.49
CA ALA A 125 -10.13 -0.70 -15.05
C ALA A 125 -9.66 -0.22 -13.69
N VAL A 126 -9.58 1.11 -13.51
CA VAL A 126 -9.15 1.73 -12.26
C VAL A 126 -10.25 2.66 -11.76
N ALA A 127 -10.83 2.31 -10.61
CA ALA A 127 -11.75 3.17 -9.89
C ALA A 127 -10.95 4.09 -8.96
N VAL A 128 -11.19 5.39 -9.05
CA VAL A 128 -10.66 6.41 -8.16
C VAL A 128 -11.83 7.01 -7.39
N ILE A 129 -11.88 6.74 -6.10
CA ILE A 129 -12.98 7.12 -5.23
C ILE A 129 -12.47 8.03 -4.13
N VAL A 130 -13.03 9.24 -4.05
CA VAL A 130 -12.74 10.17 -2.98
C VAL A 130 -13.82 10.05 -1.91
N ALA A 131 -13.41 9.78 -0.70
CA ALA A 131 -14.27 9.67 0.47
C ALA A 131 -13.99 10.79 1.47
N ALA A 132 -15.05 11.34 2.07
CA ALA A 132 -14.95 12.26 3.19
C ALA A 132 -14.87 11.49 4.50
N PHE A 133 -13.99 11.97 5.37
CA PHE A 133 -13.89 11.61 6.77
C PHE A 133 -14.12 12.86 7.62
N GLU A 134 -14.32 12.73 8.92
CA GLU A 134 -14.63 13.86 9.81
C GLU A 134 -13.65 15.04 9.69
N LYS A 135 -12.36 14.77 9.46
CA LYS A 135 -11.27 15.77 9.45
C LYS A 135 -10.53 15.84 8.13
N GLY A 136 -11.14 15.41 7.02
CA GLY A 136 -10.49 15.48 5.71
C GLY A 136 -11.03 14.48 4.72
N THR A 137 -10.23 14.15 3.71
CA THR A 137 -10.59 13.19 2.67
C THR A 137 -9.53 12.11 2.55
N ALA A 138 -9.93 10.93 2.08
CA ALA A 138 -9.04 9.91 1.58
C ALA A 138 -9.41 9.57 0.13
N THR A 139 -8.42 9.20 -0.65
CA THR A 139 -8.62 8.73 -2.02
C THR A 139 -8.27 7.26 -2.09
N PHE A 140 -9.23 6.46 -2.48
CA PHE A 140 -9.08 5.04 -2.74
C PHE A 140 -8.87 4.84 -4.24
N THR A 141 -7.91 4.02 -4.60
CA THR A 141 -7.65 3.63 -5.98
C THR A 141 -7.70 2.12 -6.05
N VAL A 142 -8.67 1.58 -6.77
CA VAL A 142 -8.92 0.14 -6.89
C VAL A 142 -8.83 -0.25 -8.35
N SER A 143 -8.03 -1.27 -8.65
CA SER A 143 -7.80 -1.74 -10.02
C SER A 143 -8.37 -3.14 -10.21
N TYR A 144 -9.01 -3.37 -11.35
CA TYR A 144 -9.65 -4.62 -11.72
C TYR A 144 -9.15 -5.12 -13.07
N ASN A 145 -8.92 -6.43 -13.18
CA ASN A 145 -8.68 -7.11 -14.46
C ASN A 145 -10.01 -7.33 -15.21
N LYS A 146 -9.95 -7.96 -16.41
CA LYS A 146 -11.13 -8.22 -17.25
C LYS A 146 -12.12 -9.22 -16.62
N GLU A 147 -11.63 -10.07 -15.75
CA GLU A 147 -12.42 -11.03 -14.98
C GLU A 147 -13.07 -10.40 -13.74
N MET A 148 -12.90 -9.07 -13.56
CA MET A 148 -13.35 -8.29 -12.39
C MET A 148 -12.72 -8.75 -11.07
N GLU A 149 -11.52 -9.35 -11.12
CA GLU A 149 -10.73 -9.59 -9.93
C GLU A 149 -9.99 -8.31 -9.53
N MET A 150 -9.95 -8.00 -8.25
CA MET A 150 -9.20 -6.86 -7.73
C MET A 150 -7.71 -7.16 -7.77
N ILE A 151 -6.97 -6.41 -8.58
CA ILE A 151 -5.53 -6.56 -8.81
C ILE A 151 -4.69 -5.42 -8.21
N GLY A 152 -5.32 -4.44 -7.61
CA GLY A 152 -4.65 -3.33 -6.96
C GLY A 152 -5.56 -2.57 -6.02
N PHE A 153 -5.02 -2.14 -4.86
CA PHE A 153 -5.74 -1.37 -3.85
C PHE A 153 -4.79 -0.39 -3.14
N TRP A 154 -5.07 0.90 -3.21
CA TRP A 154 -4.28 1.97 -2.57
C TRP A 154 -5.17 2.99 -1.90
N ILE A 155 -4.64 3.58 -0.82
CA ILE A 155 -5.30 4.64 -0.05
C ILE A 155 -4.29 5.79 0.17
N LYS A 156 -4.77 7.03 -0.02
CA LYS A 156 -4.03 8.26 0.28
C LYS A 156 -4.83 9.19 1.18
#